data_d786fbca61860a02ff87c099ed582d26
#
_entry.id   d786fbca61860a02ff87c099ed582d26
#
_cell.length_a   1.000
_cell.length_b   1.000
_cell.length_c   1.000
_cell.angle_alpha   90.00
_cell.angle_beta   90.00
_cell.angle_gamma   90.00
#
_symmetry.space_group_name_H-M   'P 1'
#
loop_
_entity.id
_entity.type
_entity.pdbx_description
1 polymer ?
#
loop_
_entity_poly.entity_id
_entity_poly.type
_entity_poly.pdbx_seq_one_letter_code
_entity_poly.pdbx_strand_id
1 'polypeptide(L)'
;TIAGKDITQTPPHRRPVNTVFQKYALFPHLNVFNNIAFGLKLKKLPAATIEKKVKQALRMVGMTDYEDRDVDSLSGGQQQRVAIARAIVNEPEVLLLDEPLAALDLKMRKDMQMELKEMHQKLGITFIYVTHDQEEALTLSDTIVVMSEGRIQQIGTPTDIYNEPINSFVADFIGESNILNGVMVHDRLARFCEHEFDCVDTGFGDRTQVDVVIRPEDIYIFEPSDAAQLTGTVTSSIFKGVHYEMLVQTREGYELMVQDYHCFEAGREVGLLVKPFDIHVMKKERTCNTFEGKLLDETHVEFLGCSFECSPVQGIGLEMPVTVEVDFQNVILEDNEEDGRLTG
;
A
#
# COMPACT_ATOMS: atom_id res chain seq x y z
N THR A 1 1.09 24.61 -4.63
CA THR A 1 1.42 25.48 -5.81
C THR A 1 1.32 24.65 -7.09
N ILE A 2 0.95 25.27 -8.23
CA ILE A 2 1.02 24.67 -9.57
C ILE A 2 1.90 25.57 -10.44
N ALA A 3 2.86 24.99 -11.14
CA ALA A 3 3.87 25.74 -11.92
C ALA A 3 4.48 26.94 -11.15
N GLY A 4 4.76 26.74 -9.86
CA GLY A 4 5.32 27.77 -8.97
C GLY A 4 4.34 28.83 -8.49
N LYS A 5 3.07 28.80 -8.92
CA LYS A 5 2.04 29.76 -8.49
C LYS A 5 1.21 29.18 -7.34
N ASP A 6 1.00 29.97 -6.30
CA ASP A 6 0.06 29.63 -5.22
C ASP A 6 -1.38 29.73 -5.76
N ILE A 7 -2.13 28.61 -5.67
CA ILE A 7 -3.52 28.51 -6.09
C ILE A 7 -4.50 28.34 -4.94
N THR A 8 -4.04 28.50 -3.70
CA THR A 8 -4.84 28.25 -2.49
C THR A 8 -6.11 29.09 -2.49
N GLN A 9 -6.02 30.37 -2.83
CA GLN A 9 -7.15 31.30 -2.91
C GLN A 9 -7.82 31.34 -4.29
N THR A 10 -7.31 30.58 -5.28
CA THR A 10 -7.90 30.57 -6.63
C THR A 10 -9.20 29.75 -6.62
N PRO A 11 -10.32 30.30 -7.08
CA PRO A 11 -11.58 29.57 -7.18
C PRO A 11 -11.42 28.30 -8.04
N PRO A 12 -12.11 27.19 -7.73
CA PRO A 12 -11.93 25.90 -8.42
C PRO A 12 -12.02 25.99 -9.95
N HIS A 13 -12.99 26.76 -10.48
CA HIS A 13 -13.21 26.92 -11.92
C HIS A 13 -12.12 27.70 -12.67
N ARG A 14 -11.19 28.33 -11.94
CA ARG A 14 -10.04 29.07 -12.50
C ARG A 14 -8.70 28.35 -12.31
N ARG A 15 -8.71 27.24 -11.59
CA ARG A 15 -7.51 26.44 -11.41
C ARG A 15 -7.19 25.68 -12.72
N PRO A 16 -5.91 25.56 -13.12
CA PRO A 16 -5.50 24.80 -14.30
C PRO A 16 -5.54 23.29 -14.04
N VAL A 17 -6.62 22.82 -13.42
CA VAL A 17 -6.82 21.43 -12.96
C VAL A 17 -8.17 20.94 -13.46
N ASN A 18 -8.21 19.71 -13.95
CA ASN A 18 -9.47 19.02 -14.24
C ASN A 18 -9.52 17.69 -13.48
N THR A 19 -10.75 17.25 -13.16
CA THR A 19 -10.98 16.02 -12.39
C THR A 19 -11.82 15.05 -13.20
N VAL A 20 -11.41 13.79 -13.22
CA VAL A 20 -12.22 12.64 -13.64
C VAL A 20 -12.65 11.92 -12.37
N PHE A 21 -13.95 11.83 -12.15
CA PHE A 21 -14.55 11.20 -10.98
C PHE A 21 -14.76 9.69 -11.20
N GLN A 22 -14.84 8.93 -10.13
CA GLN A 22 -15.07 7.49 -10.12
C GLN A 22 -16.28 7.04 -10.97
N LYS A 23 -17.39 7.81 -10.96
CA LYS A 23 -18.58 7.55 -11.78
C LYS A 23 -18.63 8.38 -13.07
N TYR A 24 -17.46 8.86 -13.54
CA TYR A 24 -17.26 9.63 -14.79
C TYR A 24 -18.01 10.96 -14.85
N ALA A 25 -19.12 11.13 -14.16
CA ALA A 25 -19.96 12.34 -14.12
C ALA A 25 -20.26 12.94 -15.51
N LEU A 26 -20.53 12.09 -16.50
CA LEU A 26 -20.98 12.55 -17.82
C LEU A 26 -22.38 13.14 -17.73
N PHE A 27 -22.67 14.10 -18.61
CA PHE A 27 -24.01 14.71 -18.73
C PHE A 27 -24.91 13.79 -19.58
N PRO A 28 -25.91 13.10 -19.00
CA PRO A 28 -26.66 12.08 -19.70
C PRO A 28 -27.54 12.65 -20.83
N HIS A 29 -27.93 13.92 -20.74
CA HIS A 29 -28.71 14.63 -21.74
C HIS A 29 -27.90 15.21 -22.91
N LEU A 30 -26.57 14.98 -22.91
CA LEU A 30 -25.67 15.44 -23.96
C LEU A 30 -25.00 14.22 -24.62
N ASN A 31 -24.85 14.29 -25.95
CA ASN A 31 -24.03 13.34 -26.69
C ASN A 31 -22.54 13.47 -26.37
N VAL A 32 -21.71 12.59 -26.90
CA VAL A 32 -20.24 12.57 -26.68
C VAL A 32 -19.63 13.91 -27.05
N PHE A 33 -19.93 14.45 -28.24
CA PHE A 33 -19.39 15.75 -28.68
C PHE A 33 -19.70 16.86 -27.67
N ASN A 34 -20.97 16.99 -27.28
CA ASN A 34 -21.40 18.06 -26.38
C ASN A 34 -20.87 17.90 -24.94
N ASN A 35 -20.67 16.67 -24.48
CA ASN A 35 -19.98 16.40 -23.22
C ASN A 35 -18.54 16.97 -23.23
N ILE A 36 -17.78 16.64 -24.27
CA ILE A 36 -16.38 17.09 -24.40
C ILE A 36 -16.32 18.60 -24.65
N ALA A 37 -17.19 19.12 -25.53
CA ALA A 37 -17.24 20.53 -25.89
C ALA A 37 -17.70 21.45 -24.76
N PHE A 38 -18.29 20.92 -23.70
CA PHE A 38 -18.95 21.70 -22.64
C PHE A 38 -18.07 22.83 -22.06
N GLY A 39 -16.86 22.50 -21.62
CA GLY A 39 -15.92 23.48 -21.07
C GLY A 39 -15.46 24.52 -22.10
N LEU A 40 -15.27 24.10 -23.35
CA LEU A 40 -14.87 25.01 -24.45
C LEU A 40 -15.99 26.00 -24.82
N LYS A 41 -17.26 25.55 -24.78
CA LYS A 41 -18.43 26.42 -24.98
C LYS A 41 -18.54 27.48 -23.88
N LEU A 42 -18.29 27.13 -22.64
CA LEU A 42 -18.24 28.08 -21.51
C LEU A 42 -17.15 29.16 -21.69
N LYS A 43 -16.01 28.77 -22.28
CA LYS A 43 -14.93 29.69 -22.66
C LYS A 43 -15.27 30.54 -23.91
N LYS A 44 -16.44 30.35 -24.53
CA LYS A 44 -16.95 31.06 -25.72
C LYS A 44 -15.98 30.97 -26.92
N LEU A 45 -15.33 29.82 -27.11
CA LEU A 45 -14.44 29.61 -28.25
C LEU A 45 -15.25 29.50 -29.56
N PRO A 46 -14.65 29.86 -30.72
CA PRO A 46 -15.29 29.70 -32.04
C PRO A 46 -15.66 28.23 -32.33
N ALA A 47 -16.80 28.01 -32.99
CA ALA A 47 -17.31 26.66 -33.29
C ALA A 47 -16.28 25.76 -34.01
N ALA A 48 -15.58 26.28 -35.01
CA ALA A 48 -14.55 25.56 -35.75
C ALA A 48 -13.37 25.14 -34.83
N THR A 49 -13.02 25.97 -33.85
CA THR A 49 -11.97 25.63 -32.86
C THR A 49 -12.44 24.54 -31.92
N ILE A 50 -13.71 24.61 -31.45
CA ILE A 50 -14.30 23.57 -30.60
C ILE A 50 -14.30 22.23 -31.33
N GLU A 51 -14.82 22.20 -32.58
CA GLU A 51 -14.84 20.96 -33.37
C GLU A 51 -13.46 20.33 -33.53
N LYS A 52 -12.46 21.14 -33.88
CA LYS A 52 -11.06 20.68 -34.02
C LYS A 52 -10.54 20.08 -32.72
N LYS A 53 -10.71 20.77 -31.59
CA LYS A 53 -10.23 20.31 -30.28
C LYS A 53 -10.95 19.04 -29.82
N VAL A 54 -12.28 18.94 -29.99
CA VAL A 54 -13.06 17.75 -29.65
C VAL A 54 -12.60 16.54 -30.46
N LYS A 55 -12.49 16.69 -31.79
CA LYS A 55 -11.99 15.60 -32.66
C LYS A 55 -10.56 15.18 -32.29
N GLN A 56 -9.71 16.12 -31.89
CA GLN A 56 -8.37 15.81 -31.41
C GLN A 56 -8.40 15.03 -30.10
N ALA A 57 -9.21 15.46 -29.12
CA ALA A 57 -9.37 14.78 -27.84
C ALA A 57 -9.93 13.35 -28.02
N LEU A 58 -10.93 13.17 -28.90
CA LEU A 58 -11.48 11.85 -29.21
C LEU A 58 -10.46 10.92 -29.84
N ARG A 59 -9.61 11.42 -30.74
CA ARG A 59 -8.51 10.63 -31.31
C ARG A 59 -7.49 10.19 -30.26
N MET A 60 -7.19 11.07 -29.29
CA MET A 60 -6.24 10.75 -28.21
C MET A 60 -6.71 9.62 -27.32
N VAL A 61 -8.04 9.49 -27.10
CA VAL A 61 -8.64 8.43 -26.30
C VAL A 61 -9.17 7.25 -27.14
N GLY A 62 -8.83 7.17 -28.42
CA GLY A 62 -9.24 6.06 -29.31
C GLY A 62 -10.74 6.00 -29.60
N MET A 63 -11.45 7.14 -29.57
CA MET A 63 -12.92 7.24 -29.74
C MET A 63 -13.30 8.04 -30.99
N THR A 64 -12.55 7.91 -32.07
CA THR A 64 -12.88 8.52 -33.35
C THR A 64 -14.25 8.04 -33.85
N ASP A 65 -15.05 8.93 -34.47
CA ASP A 65 -16.39 8.68 -35.00
C ASP A 65 -17.47 8.34 -33.94
N TYR A 66 -17.25 8.71 -32.67
CA TYR A 66 -18.22 8.55 -31.57
C TYR A 66 -18.95 9.86 -31.24
N GLU A 67 -18.70 10.94 -31.96
CA GLU A 67 -19.17 12.30 -31.66
C GLU A 67 -20.66 12.40 -31.40
N ASP A 68 -21.46 11.72 -32.21
CA ASP A 68 -22.92 11.84 -32.22
C ASP A 68 -23.63 10.81 -31.32
N ARG A 69 -22.87 9.90 -30.68
CA ARG A 69 -23.46 8.87 -29.82
C ARG A 69 -23.91 9.44 -28.48
N ASP A 70 -25.02 8.89 -27.99
CA ASP A 70 -25.48 9.15 -26.62
C ASP A 70 -24.59 8.44 -25.62
N VAL A 71 -24.29 9.10 -24.52
CA VAL A 71 -23.37 8.55 -23.49
C VAL A 71 -23.94 7.30 -22.81
N ASP A 72 -25.25 7.17 -22.71
CA ASP A 72 -25.92 6.01 -22.13
C ASP A 72 -25.80 4.74 -23.00
N SER A 73 -25.49 4.90 -24.30
CA SER A 73 -25.25 3.79 -25.22
C SER A 73 -23.83 3.20 -25.12
N LEU A 74 -22.94 3.82 -24.32
CA LEU A 74 -21.54 3.49 -24.23
C LEU A 74 -21.27 2.48 -23.10
N SER A 75 -20.29 1.58 -23.30
CA SER A 75 -19.76 0.75 -22.22
C SER A 75 -19.05 1.61 -21.15
N GLY A 76 -18.85 1.07 -19.95
CA GLY A 76 -18.16 1.77 -18.86
C GLY A 76 -16.78 2.30 -19.25
N GLY A 77 -15.96 1.50 -19.94
CA GLY A 77 -14.65 1.94 -20.44
C GLY A 77 -14.76 3.04 -21.51
N GLN A 78 -15.78 3.00 -22.38
CA GLN A 78 -16.03 4.07 -23.34
C GLN A 78 -16.49 5.37 -22.65
N GLN A 79 -17.35 5.28 -21.65
CA GLN A 79 -17.76 6.44 -20.83
C GLN A 79 -16.57 7.08 -20.13
N GLN A 80 -15.67 6.27 -19.59
CA GLN A 80 -14.42 6.72 -18.98
C GLN A 80 -13.55 7.48 -19.99
N ARG A 81 -13.33 6.93 -21.17
CA ARG A 81 -12.56 7.60 -22.23
C ARG A 81 -13.17 8.96 -22.62
N VAL A 82 -14.49 9.05 -22.69
CA VAL A 82 -15.20 10.32 -22.93
C VAL A 82 -14.97 11.30 -21.77
N ALA A 83 -15.00 10.84 -20.52
CA ALA A 83 -14.73 11.68 -19.36
C ALA A 83 -13.29 12.21 -19.36
N ILE A 84 -12.32 11.37 -19.70
CA ILE A 84 -10.92 11.78 -19.88
C ILE A 84 -10.80 12.78 -21.01
N ALA A 85 -11.41 12.52 -22.19
CA ALA A 85 -11.41 13.46 -23.32
C ALA A 85 -11.99 14.82 -22.94
N ARG A 86 -13.09 14.85 -22.15
CA ARG A 86 -13.68 16.06 -21.59
C ARG A 86 -12.74 16.81 -20.66
N ALA A 87 -11.94 16.08 -19.91
CA ALA A 87 -10.98 16.67 -18.99
C ALA A 87 -9.77 17.26 -19.73
N ILE A 88 -9.18 16.52 -20.68
CA ILE A 88 -7.94 16.94 -21.38
C ILE A 88 -8.18 18.01 -22.45
N VAL A 89 -9.41 18.10 -23.03
CA VAL A 89 -9.72 19.07 -24.09
C VAL A 89 -9.50 20.53 -23.67
N ASN A 90 -9.53 20.79 -22.36
CA ASN A 90 -9.29 22.10 -21.76
C ASN A 90 -7.80 22.42 -21.57
N GLU A 91 -6.90 21.46 -21.89
CA GLU A 91 -5.44 21.57 -21.75
C GLU A 91 -5.03 21.94 -20.32
N PRO A 92 -5.40 21.12 -19.31
CA PRO A 92 -5.03 21.39 -17.91
C PRO A 92 -3.53 21.16 -17.70
N GLU A 93 -2.94 21.79 -16.69
CA GLU A 93 -1.58 21.50 -16.23
C GLU A 93 -1.54 20.24 -15.35
N VAL A 94 -2.65 19.96 -14.65
CA VAL A 94 -2.80 18.78 -13.77
C VAL A 94 -4.14 18.09 -14.03
N LEU A 95 -4.11 16.78 -14.22
CA LEU A 95 -5.29 15.92 -14.29
C LEU A 95 -5.41 15.10 -13.01
N LEU A 96 -6.54 15.27 -12.31
CA LEU A 96 -6.88 14.47 -11.13
C LEU A 96 -7.76 13.30 -11.57
N LEU A 97 -7.39 12.09 -11.17
CA LEU A 97 -8.09 10.86 -11.46
C LEU A 97 -8.47 10.20 -10.12
N ASP A 98 -9.76 10.20 -9.81
CA ASP A 98 -10.28 9.67 -8.55
C ASP A 98 -10.88 8.28 -8.81
N GLU A 99 -10.13 7.24 -8.44
CA GLU A 99 -10.45 5.81 -8.66
C GLU A 99 -11.04 5.51 -10.06
N PRO A 100 -10.38 5.95 -11.14
CA PRO A 100 -11.01 5.95 -12.46
C PRO A 100 -11.28 4.55 -13.01
N LEU A 101 -10.58 3.52 -12.53
CA LEU A 101 -10.71 2.14 -13.02
C LEU A 101 -11.58 1.25 -12.13
N ALA A 102 -12.06 1.73 -10.98
CA ALA A 102 -12.77 0.93 -9.98
C ALA A 102 -14.08 0.29 -10.52
N ALA A 103 -14.73 0.90 -11.52
CA ALA A 103 -15.97 0.41 -12.09
C ALA A 103 -15.79 -0.61 -13.23
N LEU A 104 -14.54 -0.96 -13.60
CA LEU A 104 -14.23 -1.85 -14.72
C LEU A 104 -13.96 -3.28 -14.25
N ASP A 105 -14.29 -4.26 -15.10
CA ASP A 105 -13.85 -5.64 -14.91
C ASP A 105 -12.33 -5.78 -15.06
N LEU A 106 -11.77 -6.89 -14.57
CA LEU A 106 -10.32 -7.10 -14.49
C LEU A 106 -9.61 -6.97 -15.84
N LYS A 107 -10.19 -7.50 -16.92
CA LYS A 107 -9.59 -7.45 -18.25
C LYS A 107 -9.58 -6.03 -18.78
N MET A 108 -10.74 -5.36 -18.74
CA MET A 108 -10.87 -3.96 -19.18
C MET A 108 -10.00 -3.03 -18.34
N ARG A 109 -9.83 -3.31 -17.04
CA ARG A 109 -8.96 -2.54 -16.15
C ARG A 109 -7.49 -2.60 -16.62
N LYS A 110 -6.97 -3.79 -16.92
CA LYS A 110 -5.59 -3.95 -17.42
C LYS A 110 -5.37 -3.25 -18.76
N ASP A 111 -6.31 -3.37 -19.68
CA ASP A 111 -6.24 -2.67 -20.98
C ASP A 111 -6.23 -1.15 -20.78
N MET A 112 -7.08 -0.63 -19.89
CA MET A 112 -7.16 0.80 -19.57
C MET A 112 -5.96 1.35 -18.82
N GLN A 113 -5.31 0.56 -17.97
CA GLN A 113 -4.04 0.93 -17.32
C GLN A 113 -2.98 1.26 -18.37
N MET A 114 -2.79 0.37 -19.34
CA MET A 114 -1.83 0.59 -20.42
C MET A 114 -2.15 1.84 -21.25
N GLU A 115 -3.43 2.04 -21.58
CA GLU A 115 -3.87 3.22 -22.33
C GLU A 115 -3.68 4.53 -21.54
N LEU A 116 -3.96 4.53 -20.23
CA LEU A 116 -3.72 5.69 -19.35
C LEU A 116 -2.23 6.03 -19.29
N LYS A 117 -1.36 5.03 -19.19
CA LYS A 117 0.09 5.23 -19.20
C LYS A 117 0.57 5.84 -20.52
N GLU A 118 0.08 5.32 -21.66
CA GLU A 118 0.39 5.89 -22.98
C GLU A 118 -0.15 7.33 -23.11
N MET A 119 -1.37 7.61 -22.62
CA MET A 119 -1.93 8.95 -22.65
C MET A 119 -1.12 9.93 -21.81
N HIS A 120 -0.69 9.52 -20.62
CA HIS A 120 0.19 10.34 -19.77
C HIS A 120 1.48 10.71 -20.51
N GLN A 121 2.15 9.73 -21.11
CA GLN A 121 3.39 9.96 -21.89
C GLN A 121 3.17 10.89 -23.09
N LYS A 122 2.05 10.75 -23.80
CA LYS A 122 1.72 11.58 -24.99
C LYS A 122 1.33 13.01 -24.60
N LEU A 123 0.66 13.20 -23.45
CA LEU A 123 0.20 14.51 -22.99
C LEU A 123 1.29 15.32 -22.31
N GLY A 124 2.21 14.68 -21.59
CA GLY A 124 3.29 15.32 -20.85
C GLY A 124 2.82 16.25 -19.73
N ILE A 125 1.59 16.05 -19.20
CA ILE A 125 1.04 16.82 -18.08
C ILE A 125 1.07 15.97 -16.81
N THR A 126 0.98 16.61 -15.65
CA THR A 126 0.98 15.90 -14.37
C THR A 126 -0.35 15.18 -14.15
N PHE A 127 -0.31 13.88 -13.88
CA PHE A 127 -1.45 13.11 -13.39
C PHE A 127 -1.33 12.92 -11.90
N ILE A 128 -2.41 13.16 -11.17
CA ILE A 128 -2.56 12.73 -9.77
C ILE A 128 -3.63 11.67 -9.76
N TYR A 129 -3.22 10.44 -9.46
CA TYR A 129 -4.05 9.25 -9.52
C TYR A 129 -4.32 8.75 -8.11
N VAL A 130 -5.59 8.72 -7.71
CA VAL A 130 -6.02 8.17 -6.42
C VAL A 130 -6.57 6.77 -6.66
N THR A 131 -6.07 5.79 -5.95
CA THR A 131 -6.51 4.40 -6.01
C THR A 131 -6.30 3.70 -4.68
N HIS A 132 -7.06 2.65 -4.44
CA HIS A 132 -6.82 1.67 -3.38
C HIS A 132 -6.25 0.36 -3.95
N ASP A 133 -6.07 0.26 -5.26
CA ASP A 133 -5.49 -0.89 -5.95
C ASP A 133 -3.97 -0.72 -6.03
N GLN A 134 -3.26 -1.65 -5.41
CA GLN A 134 -1.80 -1.62 -5.31
C GLN A 134 -1.13 -1.84 -6.67
N GLU A 135 -1.68 -2.77 -7.50
CA GLU A 135 -1.17 -3.07 -8.84
C GLU A 135 -1.26 -1.82 -9.73
N GLU A 136 -2.36 -1.04 -9.61
CA GLU A 136 -2.50 0.23 -10.32
C GLU A 136 -1.43 1.24 -9.90
N ALA A 137 -1.24 1.42 -8.60
CA ALA A 137 -0.25 2.36 -8.08
C ALA A 137 1.17 2.02 -8.54
N LEU A 138 1.57 0.75 -8.41
CA LEU A 138 2.91 0.27 -8.81
C LEU A 138 3.15 0.36 -10.31
N THR A 139 2.10 0.12 -11.14
CA THR A 139 2.24 0.05 -12.60
C THR A 139 2.20 1.43 -13.28
N LEU A 140 1.35 2.33 -12.78
CA LEU A 140 1.05 3.59 -13.45
C LEU A 140 1.89 4.76 -12.99
N SER A 141 2.40 4.73 -11.75
CA SER A 141 2.99 5.91 -11.11
C SER A 141 4.50 6.01 -11.34
N ASP A 142 5.00 7.24 -11.43
CA ASP A 142 6.42 7.57 -11.31
C ASP A 142 6.80 7.80 -9.84
N THR A 143 5.83 8.27 -9.05
CA THR A 143 5.97 8.51 -7.61
C THR A 143 4.69 8.09 -6.91
N ILE A 144 4.82 7.30 -5.84
CA ILE A 144 3.72 6.85 -4.99
C ILE A 144 3.75 7.62 -3.67
N VAL A 145 2.57 8.01 -3.20
CA VAL A 145 2.35 8.59 -1.87
C VAL A 145 1.42 7.64 -1.12
N VAL A 146 1.95 6.91 -0.16
CA VAL A 146 1.14 6.05 0.73
C VAL A 146 0.57 6.90 1.85
N MET A 147 -0.74 6.80 2.06
CA MET A 147 -1.45 7.57 3.08
C MET A 147 -2.26 6.64 3.99
N SER A 148 -2.28 6.97 5.27
CA SER A 148 -3.14 6.33 6.29
C SER A 148 -3.63 7.38 7.26
N GLU A 149 -4.91 7.34 7.64
CA GLU A 149 -5.54 8.25 8.59
C GLU A 149 -5.28 9.74 8.30
N GLY A 150 -5.26 10.11 7.01
CA GLY A 150 -5.01 11.48 6.57
C GLY A 150 -3.55 11.95 6.69
N ARG A 151 -2.62 11.05 7.01
CA ARG A 151 -1.18 11.31 7.10
C ARG A 151 -0.43 10.59 6.00
N ILE A 152 0.63 11.21 5.52
CA ILE A 152 1.56 10.59 4.58
C ILE A 152 2.47 9.66 5.38
N GLN A 153 2.50 8.38 4.99
CA GLN A 153 3.37 7.35 5.56
C GLN A 153 4.71 7.33 4.82
N GLN A 154 4.67 7.24 3.49
CA GLN A 154 5.88 7.20 2.67
C GLN A 154 5.64 7.85 1.30
N ILE A 155 6.72 8.42 0.75
CA ILE A 155 6.78 8.91 -0.63
C ILE A 155 8.02 8.31 -1.26
N GLY A 156 7.87 7.70 -2.44
CA GLY A 156 8.98 7.08 -3.15
C GLY A 156 8.60 6.64 -4.56
N THR A 157 9.56 6.09 -5.28
CA THR A 157 9.28 5.38 -6.53
C THR A 157 8.54 4.07 -6.25
N PRO A 158 7.86 3.46 -7.24
CA PRO A 158 7.26 2.14 -7.04
C PRO A 158 8.23 1.10 -6.45
N THR A 159 9.48 1.11 -6.93
CA THR A 159 10.52 0.20 -6.44
C THR A 159 10.89 0.46 -4.99
N ASP A 160 11.04 1.73 -4.59
CA ASP A 160 11.38 2.10 -3.20
C ASP A 160 10.24 1.69 -2.25
N ILE A 161 8.98 1.97 -2.63
CA ILE A 161 7.81 1.65 -1.81
C ILE A 161 7.64 0.15 -1.62
N TYR A 162 7.93 -0.65 -2.65
CA TYR A 162 7.81 -2.11 -2.61
C TYR A 162 8.95 -2.79 -1.87
N ASN A 163 10.20 -2.42 -2.19
CA ASN A 163 11.39 -3.09 -1.67
C ASN A 163 11.88 -2.52 -0.32
N GLU A 164 11.67 -1.22 -0.09
CA GLU A 164 12.17 -0.50 1.09
C GLU A 164 11.02 0.22 1.83
N PRO A 165 9.98 -0.51 2.28
CA PRO A 165 8.90 0.08 3.06
C PRO A 165 9.44 0.65 4.37
N ILE A 166 8.98 1.86 4.75
CA ILE A 166 9.48 2.54 5.96
C ILE A 166 8.93 1.92 7.25
N ASN A 167 7.79 1.27 7.18
CA ASN A 167 7.12 0.63 8.32
C ASN A 167 6.26 -0.57 7.88
N SER A 168 5.79 -1.33 8.87
CA SER A 168 4.97 -2.53 8.67
C SER A 168 3.65 -2.23 7.93
N PHE A 169 3.03 -1.07 8.18
CA PHE A 169 1.83 -0.66 7.46
C PHE A 169 2.07 -0.54 5.96
N VAL A 170 3.15 0.13 5.54
CA VAL A 170 3.48 0.27 4.11
C VAL A 170 3.81 -1.07 3.49
N ALA A 171 4.56 -1.92 4.21
CA ALA A 171 4.93 -3.25 3.74
C ALA A 171 3.70 -4.12 3.45
N ASP A 172 2.75 -4.19 4.38
CA ASP A 172 1.52 -4.97 4.30
C ASP A 172 0.53 -4.36 3.30
N PHE A 173 0.44 -3.02 3.26
CA PHE A 173 -0.49 -2.33 2.36
C PHE A 173 -0.11 -2.47 0.89
N ILE A 174 1.18 -2.55 0.53
CA ILE A 174 1.64 -2.56 -0.89
C ILE A 174 1.73 -3.96 -1.49
N GLY A 175 1.76 -4.99 -0.68
CA GLY A 175 1.83 -6.37 -1.15
C GLY A 175 1.92 -7.35 -0.01
N GLU A 176 1.65 -8.61 -0.30
CA GLU A 176 1.80 -9.69 0.68
C GLU A 176 3.23 -9.71 1.23
N SER A 177 3.37 -9.87 2.55
CA SER A 177 4.66 -9.80 3.22
C SER A 177 4.71 -10.72 4.44
N ASN A 178 5.84 -11.34 4.65
CA ASN A 178 6.18 -11.92 5.94
C ASN A 178 6.78 -10.80 6.81
N ILE A 179 6.06 -10.35 7.82
CA ILE A 179 6.51 -9.35 8.78
C ILE A 179 6.82 -10.04 10.08
N LEU A 180 8.09 -10.05 10.45
CA LEU A 180 8.62 -10.82 11.57
C LEU A 180 9.24 -9.90 12.61
N ASN A 181 9.02 -10.24 13.88
CA ASN A 181 9.76 -9.61 14.96
C ASN A 181 11.23 -10.05 14.92
N GLY A 182 12.16 -9.09 14.95
CA GLY A 182 13.57 -9.36 14.90
C GLY A 182 14.38 -8.46 15.83
N VAL A 183 15.66 -8.75 15.90
CA VAL A 183 16.65 -7.95 16.61
C VAL A 183 17.82 -7.72 15.66
N MET A 184 18.19 -6.47 15.42
CA MET A 184 19.44 -6.15 14.77
C MET A 184 20.59 -6.47 15.75
N VAL A 185 21.33 -7.52 15.49
CA VAL A 185 22.46 -7.95 16.36
C VAL A 185 23.59 -6.93 16.28
N HIS A 186 23.95 -6.56 15.06
CA HIS A 186 24.85 -5.46 14.69
C HIS A 186 24.59 -5.14 13.21
N ASP A 187 25.21 -4.11 12.66
CA ASP A 187 25.08 -3.78 11.25
C ASP A 187 25.29 -5.00 10.35
N ARG A 188 24.35 -5.22 9.45
CA ARG A 188 24.29 -6.32 8.47
C ARG A 188 24.05 -7.72 9.06
N LEU A 189 23.62 -7.83 10.31
CA LEU A 189 23.23 -9.10 10.92
C LEU A 189 21.95 -8.92 11.73
N ALA A 190 20.85 -9.54 11.29
CA ALA A 190 19.59 -9.56 11.97
C ALA A 190 19.26 -10.95 12.50
N ARG A 191 18.62 -11.03 13.67
CA ARG A 191 18.12 -12.28 14.25
C ARG A 191 16.60 -12.26 14.23
N PHE A 192 16.02 -13.26 13.60
CA PHE A 192 14.56 -13.52 13.57
C PHE A 192 14.34 -15.04 13.41
N CYS A 193 13.14 -15.53 13.68
CA CYS A 193 12.84 -16.97 13.71
C CYS A 193 13.88 -17.80 14.49
N GLU A 194 14.43 -17.25 15.57
CA GLU A 194 15.49 -17.82 16.41
C GLU A 194 16.85 -18.06 15.72
N HIS A 195 17.04 -17.60 14.49
CA HIS A 195 18.26 -17.73 13.68
C HIS A 195 18.85 -16.37 13.31
N GLU A 196 20.17 -16.34 13.07
CA GLU A 196 20.88 -15.16 12.58
C GLU A 196 20.99 -15.20 11.07
N PHE A 197 20.71 -14.05 10.43
CA PHE A 197 20.73 -13.86 8.99
C PHE A 197 21.58 -12.66 8.62
N ASP A 198 22.44 -12.84 7.64
CA ASP A 198 23.10 -11.70 7.00
C ASP A 198 22.04 -10.85 6.27
N CYS A 199 22.12 -9.53 6.39
CA CYS A 199 21.31 -8.56 5.68
C CYS A 199 22.17 -7.41 5.16
N VAL A 200 21.58 -6.48 4.41
CA VAL A 200 22.32 -5.31 3.88
C VAL A 200 22.13 -4.06 4.72
N ASP A 201 21.15 -4.05 5.60
CA ASP A 201 20.74 -2.90 6.38
C ASP A 201 21.76 -2.53 7.47
N THR A 202 21.86 -1.22 7.74
CA THR A 202 22.80 -0.65 8.71
C THR A 202 22.18 0.54 9.44
N GLY A 203 22.77 0.95 10.57
CA GLY A 203 22.38 2.18 11.28
C GLY A 203 21.21 2.03 12.24
N PHE A 204 20.78 0.83 12.57
CA PHE A 204 19.73 0.56 13.57
C PHE A 204 20.24 0.56 15.00
N GLY A 205 21.54 0.33 15.19
CA GLY A 205 22.18 0.14 16.48
C GLY A 205 22.18 -1.33 16.93
N ASP A 206 23.15 -1.68 17.78
CA ASP A 206 23.33 -3.05 18.26
C ASP A 206 22.18 -3.47 19.20
N ARG A 207 21.71 -4.68 19.07
CA ARG A 207 20.64 -5.30 19.87
C ARG A 207 19.33 -4.52 19.87
N THR A 208 19.06 -3.78 18.79
CA THR A 208 17.81 -3.01 18.66
C THR A 208 16.69 -3.90 18.12
N GLN A 209 15.52 -3.82 18.73
CA GLN A 209 14.32 -4.48 18.21
C GLN A 209 13.87 -3.83 16.91
N VAL A 210 13.58 -4.66 15.92
CA VAL A 210 13.22 -4.27 14.56
C VAL A 210 12.07 -5.14 14.03
N ASP A 211 11.39 -4.65 13.01
CA ASP A 211 10.56 -5.47 12.17
C ASP A 211 11.36 -5.88 10.93
N VAL A 212 11.26 -7.15 10.57
CA VAL A 212 11.91 -7.72 9.38
C VAL A 212 10.83 -8.06 8.37
N VAL A 213 10.98 -7.56 7.16
CA VAL A 213 10.08 -7.86 6.04
C VAL A 213 10.78 -8.74 5.03
N ILE A 214 10.09 -9.79 4.60
CA ILE A 214 10.53 -10.68 3.54
C ILE A 214 9.34 -10.92 2.61
N ARG A 215 9.51 -10.67 1.32
CA ARG A 215 8.45 -10.94 0.35
C ARG A 215 8.30 -12.44 0.14
N PRO A 216 7.08 -12.96 -0.05
CA PRO A 216 6.85 -14.40 -0.24
C PRO A 216 7.62 -15.00 -1.42
N GLU A 217 7.81 -14.22 -2.50
CA GLU A 217 8.56 -14.59 -3.70
C GLU A 217 10.08 -14.62 -3.52
N ASP A 218 10.58 -14.01 -2.43
CA ASP A 218 12.00 -13.92 -2.12
C ASP A 218 12.47 -15.03 -1.16
N ILE A 219 11.55 -15.88 -0.72
CA ILE A 219 11.86 -17.07 0.06
C ILE A 219 12.03 -18.26 -0.87
N TYR A 220 13.26 -18.75 -1.00
CA TYR A 220 13.57 -19.94 -1.77
C TYR A 220 13.17 -21.20 -0.99
N ILE A 221 12.31 -22.02 -1.59
CA ILE A 221 11.83 -23.29 -1.01
C ILE A 221 12.38 -24.49 -1.79
N PHE A 222 12.88 -25.50 -1.09
CA PHE A 222 13.50 -26.68 -1.70
C PHE A 222 13.44 -27.90 -0.74
N GLU A 223 13.84 -29.07 -1.25
CA GLU A 223 13.98 -30.26 -0.40
C GLU A 223 14.98 -30.02 0.74
N PRO A 224 14.74 -30.53 1.94
CA PRO A 224 15.64 -30.32 3.08
C PRO A 224 17.09 -30.67 2.76
N SER A 225 17.99 -29.73 3.02
CA SER A 225 19.43 -29.91 2.78
C SER A 225 20.25 -29.06 3.75
N ASP A 226 21.56 -29.27 3.79
CA ASP A 226 22.50 -28.48 4.62
C ASP A 226 22.57 -26.98 4.19
N ALA A 227 22.01 -26.64 3.03
CA ALA A 227 21.94 -25.26 2.55
C ALA A 227 20.73 -24.49 3.14
N ALA A 228 19.80 -25.15 3.81
CA ALA A 228 18.63 -24.51 4.39
C ALA A 228 19.03 -23.65 5.62
N GLN A 229 18.58 -22.42 5.64
CA GLN A 229 18.70 -21.53 6.82
C GLN A 229 17.59 -21.84 7.83
N LEU A 230 16.38 -22.18 7.34
CA LEU A 230 15.25 -22.62 8.13
C LEU A 230 14.72 -23.92 7.56
N THR A 231 14.09 -24.73 8.40
CA THR A 231 13.36 -25.93 7.99
C THR A 231 11.95 -25.88 8.54
N GLY A 232 10.99 -26.37 7.78
CA GLY A 232 9.59 -26.34 8.18
C GLY A 232 8.75 -27.38 7.45
N THR A 233 7.47 -27.39 7.76
CA THR A 233 6.48 -28.25 7.11
C THR A 233 5.47 -27.39 6.38
N VAL A 234 5.18 -27.71 5.13
CA VAL A 234 4.13 -27.05 4.36
C VAL A 234 2.78 -27.38 4.98
N THR A 235 2.04 -26.36 5.41
CA THR A 235 0.69 -26.52 6.00
C THR A 235 -0.41 -26.32 4.98
N SER A 236 -0.17 -25.48 3.96
CA SER A 236 -1.10 -25.18 2.87
C SER A 236 -0.35 -24.96 1.58
N SER A 237 -0.94 -25.34 0.43
CA SER A 237 -0.40 -25.07 -0.89
C SER A 237 -1.55 -24.82 -1.87
N ILE A 238 -1.63 -23.62 -2.44
CA ILE A 238 -2.73 -23.16 -3.29
C ILE A 238 -2.17 -22.62 -4.60
N PHE A 239 -2.66 -23.12 -5.72
CA PHE A 239 -2.30 -22.61 -7.05
C PHE A 239 -3.06 -21.30 -7.36
N LYS A 240 -2.34 -20.22 -7.58
CA LYS A 240 -2.89 -18.88 -7.91
C LYS A 240 -2.90 -18.56 -9.41
N GLY A 241 -2.74 -19.56 -10.26
CA GLY A 241 -2.75 -19.43 -11.72
C GLY A 241 -1.38 -19.28 -12.38
N VAL A 242 -0.41 -18.68 -11.70
CA VAL A 242 0.98 -18.51 -12.19
C VAL A 242 1.98 -19.20 -11.26
N HIS A 243 1.79 -19.06 -9.96
CA HIS A 243 2.63 -19.63 -8.89
C HIS A 243 1.78 -20.38 -7.88
N TYR A 244 2.43 -21.11 -7.00
CA TYR A 244 1.84 -21.69 -5.79
C TYR A 244 2.13 -20.74 -4.63
N GLU A 245 1.09 -20.47 -3.85
CA GLU A 245 1.19 -19.80 -2.56
C GLU A 245 1.15 -20.88 -1.47
N MET A 246 2.19 -20.95 -0.70
CA MET A 246 2.37 -21.99 0.32
C MET A 246 2.56 -21.35 1.69
N LEU A 247 1.93 -21.93 2.70
CA LEU A 247 2.21 -21.60 4.08
C LEU A 247 3.14 -22.68 4.63
N VAL A 248 4.25 -22.25 5.24
CA VAL A 248 5.25 -23.14 5.83
C VAL A 248 5.38 -22.81 7.30
N GLN A 249 5.09 -23.78 8.15
CA GLN A 249 5.35 -23.68 9.59
C GLN A 249 6.76 -24.15 9.88
N THR A 250 7.62 -23.26 10.39
CA THR A 250 9.00 -23.60 10.77
C THR A 250 9.01 -24.47 12.02
N ARG A 251 10.14 -25.12 12.29
CA ARG A 251 10.31 -25.95 13.51
C ARG A 251 10.20 -25.14 14.80
N GLU A 252 10.55 -23.84 14.73
CA GLU A 252 10.46 -22.88 15.83
C GLU A 252 9.03 -22.36 16.04
N GLY A 253 8.07 -22.72 15.16
CA GLY A 253 6.66 -22.38 15.25
C GLY A 253 6.24 -21.11 14.51
N TYR A 254 7.10 -20.53 13.69
CA TYR A 254 6.76 -19.38 12.84
C TYR A 254 6.06 -19.85 11.57
N GLU A 255 5.04 -19.12 11.13
CA GLU A 255 4.38 -19.34 9.87
C GLU A 255 4.90 -18.36 8.83
N LEU A 256 5.37 -18.89 7.69
CA LEU A 256 5.90 -18.10 6.59
C LEU A 256 5.08 -18.38 5.32
N MET A 257 4.69 -17.31 4.63
CA MET A 257 4.11 -17.40 3.30
C MET A 257 5.24 -17.45 2.27
N VAL A 258 5.17 -18.39 1.34
CA VAL A 258 6.15 -18.59 0.26
C VAL A 258 5.43 -18.66 -1.07
N GLN A 259 5.97 -17.99 -2.08
CA GLN A 259 5.48 -18.07 -3.46
C GLN A 259 6.56 -18.68 -4.36
N ASP A 260 6.24 -19.80 -5.02
CA ASP A 260 7.16 -20.47 -5.94
C ASP A 260 6.39 -21.09 -7.13
N TYR A 261 7.09 -21.30 -8.24
CA TYR A 261 6.52 -22.00 -9.41
C TYR A 261 6.39 -23.51 -9.20
N HIS A 262 7.12 -24.08 -8.26
CA HIS A 262 7.07 -25.50 -7.90
C HIS A 262 6.12 -25.71 -6.72
N CYS A 263 5.34 -26.77 -6.82
CA CYS A 263 4.42 -27.17 -5.75
C CYS A 263 5.12 -28.08 -4.73
N PHE A 264 5.03 -27.71 -3.46
CA PHE A 264 5.28 -28.63 -2.35
C PHE A 264 3.94 -28.90 -1.67
N GLU A 265 3.57 -30.18 -1.57
CA GLU A 265 2.27 -30.56 -0.99
C GLU A 265 2.24 -30.35 0.53
N ALA A 266 1.03 -30.14 1.06
CA ALA A 266 0.83 -30.05 2.51
C ALA A 266 1.30 -31.33 3.23
N GLY A 267 2.00 -31.14 4.34
CA GLY A 267 2.63 -32.22 5.13
C GLY A 267 4.07 -32.52 4.70
N ARG A 268 4.58 -31.91 3.63
CA ARG A 268 5.97 -32.12 3.19
C ARG A 268 6.95 -31.26 3.99
N GLU A 269 8.05 -31.86 4.41
CA GLU A 269 9.16 -31.15 5.05
C GLU A 269 9.99 -30.43 3.98
N VAL A 270 10.36 -29.17 4.21
CA VAL A 270 11.06 -28.30 3.27
C VAL A 270 12.18 -27.51 3.95
N GLY A 271 13.17 -27.13 3.15
CA GLY A 271 14.18 -26.15 3.51
C GLY A 271 13.86 -24.79 2.92
N LEU A 272 14.15 -23.72 3.68
CA LEU A 272 13.97 -22.34 3.26
C LEU A 272 15.29 -21.61 3.29
N LEU A 273 15.48 -20.69 2.35
CA LEU A 273 16.63 -19.80 2.25
C LEU A 273 16.18 -18.42 1.82
N VAL A 274 16.72 -17.38 2.46
CA VAL A 274 16.52 -15.98 2.10
C VAL A 274 17.88 -15.34 1.89
N LYS A 275 18.03 -14.59 0.80
CA LYS A 275 19.29 -13.90 0.54
C LYS A 275 19.40 -12.60 1.33
N PRO A 276 20.60 -12.12 1.64
CA PRO A 276 20.80 -10.89 2.40
C PRO A 276 20.13 -9.63 1.82
N PHE A 277 20.00 -9.55 0.49
CA PHE A 277 19.37 -8.41 -0.20
C PHE A 277 17.83 -8.47 -0.16
N ASP A 278 17.27 -9.62 0.11
CA ASP A 278 15.84 -9.89 0.12
C ASP A 278 15.25 -9.76 1.55
N ILE A 279 16.11 -9.44 2.52
CA ILE A 279 15.75 -9.13 3.91
C ILE A 279 15.76 -7.62 4.08
N HIS A 280 14.61 -7.03 4.36
CA HIS A 280 14.50 -5.61 4.64
C HIS A 280 14.18 -5.38 6.12
N VAL A 281 15.00 -4.54 6.79
CA VAL A 281 14.86 -4.24 8.21
C VAL A 281 14.24 -2.87 8.41
N MET A 282 13.20 -2.81 9.23
CA MET A 282 12.49 -1.57 9.56
C MET A 282 12.59 -1.28 11.05
N LYS A 283 12.49 0.01 11.39
CA LYS A 283 12.31 0.40 12.79
C LYS A 283 10.98 -0.11 13.28
N LYS A 284 10.99 -0.84 14.39
CA LYS A 284 9.76 -1.27 15.03
C LYS A 284 8.98 -0.05 15.49
N GLU A 285 7.76 0.11 14.99
CA GLU A 285 6.85 1.11 15.51
C GLU A 285 6.45 0.72 16.93
N ARG A 286 6.47 1.67 17.86
CA ARG A 286 5.98 1.43 19.21
C ARG A 286 4.46 1.28 19.15
N THR A 287 4.00 0.06 19.28
CA THR A 287 2.57 -0.27 19.39
C THR A 287 2.11 -0.31 20.84
N CYS A 288 3.01 -0.13 21.77
CA CYS A 288 2.75 -0.21 23.21
C CYS A 288 3.43 0.93 23.98
N ASN A 289 2.84 1.28 25.12
CA ASN A 289 3.48 2.05 26.17
C ASN A 289 4.39 1.14 26.98
N THR A 290 5.59 1.58 27.26
CA THR A 290 6.57 0.84 28.07
C THR A 290 6.76 1.53 29.42
N PHE A 291 6.58 0.82 30.51
CA PHE A 291 6.73 1.33 31.87
C PHE A 291 7.76 0.48 32.64
N GLU A 292 8.47 1.11 33.54
CA GLU A 292 9.20 0.38 34.57
C GLU A 292 8.21 -0.01 35.68
N GLY A 293 8.22 -1.29 36.06
CA GLY A 293 7.34 -1.85 37.07
C GLY A 293 8.07 -2.84 37.97
N LYS A 294 7.34 -3.39 38.92
CA LYS A 294 7.78 -4.46 39.81
C LYS A 294 6.78 -5.61 39.81
N LEU A 295 7.28 -6.83 39.75
CA LEU A 295 6.46 -8.02 39.86
C LEU A 295 6.06 -8.23 41.33
N LEU A 296 4.76 -8.17 41.65
CA LEU A 296 4.24 -8.39 43.02
C LEU A 296 4.07 -9.88 43.32
N ASP A 297 3.53 -10.62 42.34
CA ASP A 297 3.41 -12.09 42.35
C ASP A 297 3.43 -12.62 40.90
N GLU A 298 3.18 -13.92 40.70
CA GLU A 298 3.22 -14.55 39.39
C GLU A 298 2.24 -13.97 38.37
N THR A 299 1.20 -13.24 38.81
CA THR A 299 0.10 -12.73 37.99
C THR A 299 -0.18 -11.24 38.19
N HIS A 300 0.57 -10.54 39.05
CA HIS A 300 0.37 -9.12 39.31
C HIS A 300 1.66 -8.32 39.20
N VAL A 301 1.57 -7.20 38.50
CA VAL A 301 2.65 -6.24 38.32
C VAL A 301 2.22 -4.86 38.83
N GLU A 302 3.11 -4.16 39.52
CA GLU A 302 2.92 -2.76 39.91
C GLU A 302 3.69 -1.84 38.95
N PHE A 303 2.98 -0.87 38.37
CA PHE A 303 3.58 0.24 37.65
C PHE A 303 2.70 1.49 37.79
N LEU A 304 3.30 2.67 37.67
CA LEU A 304 2.64 3.96 37.91
C LEU A 304 1.88 4.04 39.24
N GLY A 305 2.31 3.29 40.26
CA GLY A 305 1.68 3.26 41.57
C GLY A 305 0.39 2.46 41.69
N CYS A 306 0.01 1.72 40.65
CA CYS A 306 -1.17 0.84 40.62
C CYS A 306 -0.78 -0.61 40.37
N SER A 307 -1.56 -1.54 40.91
CA SER A 307 -1.39 -2.98 40.68
C SER A 307 -2.31 -3.45 39.57
N PHE A 308 -1.77 -4.18 38.61
CA PHE A 308 -2.48 -4.75 37.46
C PHE A 308 -2.27 -6.25 37.38
N GLU A 309 -3.31 -6.96 36.95
CA GLU A 309 -3.21 -8.37 36.59
C GLU A 309 -2.46 -8.52 35.27
N CYS A 310 -1.51 -9.44 35.19
CA CYS A 310 -0.74 -9.74 33.98
C CYS A 310 -0.78 -11.24 33.66
N SER A 311 -0.32 -11.61 32.47
CA SER A 311 -0.10 -13.03 32.14
C SER A 311 0.90 -13.65 33.13
N PRO A 312 0.70 -14.94 33.52
CA PRO A 312 1.59 -15.60 34.47
C PRO A 312 3.06 -15.55 34.05
N VAL A 313 3.91 -15.02 34.91
CA VAL A 313 5.33 -14.88 34.67
C VAL A 313 6.09 -15.92 35.51
N GLN A 314 6.84 -16.81 34.86
CA GLN A 314 7.63 -17.84 35.52
C GLN A 314 9.13 -17.50 35.52
N GLY A 315 9.83 -17.86 36.57
CA GLY A 315 11.31 -17.75 36.66
C GLY A 315 11.87 -16.39 37.05
N ILE A 316 11.00 -15.40 37.35
CA ILE A 316 11.44 -14.09 37.86
C ILE A 316 11.13 -14.02 39.36
N GLY A 317 12.10 -13.50 40.15
CA GLY A 317 11.90 -13.31 41.59
C GLY A 317 10.93 -12.18 41.90
N LEU A 318 10.19 -12.29 43.00
CA LEU A 318 9.30 -11.25 43.50
C LEU A 318 10.04 -9.94 43.80
N GLU A 319 9.41 -8.80 43.58
CA GLU A 319 9.96 -7.44 43.72
C GLU A 319 11.13 -7.10 42.77
N MET A 320 11.42 -7.95 41.80
CA MET A 320 12.41 -7.60 40.77
C MET A 320 11.85 -6.54 39.81
N PRO A 321 12.69 -5.60 39.33
CA PRO A 321 12.30 -4.64 38.31
C PRO A 321 11.98 -5.39 37.00
N VAL A 322 10.85 -5.06 36.42
CA VAL A 322 10.37 -5.60 35.14
C VAL A 322 9.97 -4.47 34.22
N THR A 323 10.08 -4.70 32.94
CA THR A 323 9.49 -3.82 31.93
C THR A 323 8.08 -4.28 31.63
N VAL A 324 7.12 -3.38 31.78
CA VAL A 324 5.71 -3.63 31.48
C VAL A 324 5.39 -3.00 30.13
N GLU A 325 4.91 -3.79 29.20
CA GLU A 325 4.42 -3.32 27.91
C GLU A 325 2.88 -3.39 27.89
N VAL A 326 2.26 -2.25 27.61
CA VAL A 326 0.80 -2.14 27.48
C VAL A 326 0.48 -1.70 26.07
N ASP A 327 -0.12 -2.60 25.30
CA ASP A 327 -0.57 -2.31 23.94
C ASP A 327 -1.56 -1.14 23.92
N PHE A 328 -1.41 -0.19 23.00
CA PHE A 328 -2.32 0.95 22.86
C PHE A 328 -3.77 0.53 22.65
N GLN A 329 -4.02 -0.61 22.01
CA GLN A 329 -5.35 -1.15 21.79
C GLN A 329 -6.02 -1.65 23.09
N ASN A 330 -5.24 -1.95 24.12
CA ASN A 330 -5.71 -2.41 25.39
C ASN A 330 -5.91 -1.29 26.41
N VAL A 331 -5.66 -0.04 26.02
CA VAL A 331 -5.92 1.14 26.86
C VAL A 331 -7.33 1.65 26.57
N ILE A 332 -8.20 1.54 27.56
CA ILE A 332 -9.57 2.07 27.49
C ILE A 332 -9.60 3.40 28.26
N LEU A 333 -10.10 4.44 27.62
CA LEU A 333 -10.36 5.73 28.26
C LEU A 333 -11.79 5.72 28.78
N GLU A 334 -11.94 5.97 30.09
CA GLU A 334 -13.24 6.06 30.77
C GLU A 334 -13.51 7.51 31.17
N ASP A 335 -14.78 7.91 31.08
CA ASP A 335 -15.22 9.28 31.40
C ASP A 335 -15.29 9.59 32.89
N ASN A 336 -15.20 8.55 33.73
CA ASN A 336 -15.33 8.65 35.20
C ASN A 336 -14.05 8.16 35.90
N GLU A 337 -13.61 8.94 36.91
CA GLU A 337 -12.45 8.57 37.76
C GLU A 337 -12.71 7.28 38.59
N GLU A 338 -14.00 6.92 38.86
CA GLU A 338 -14.36 5.73 39.60
C GLU A 338 -14.15 4.42 38.80
N ASP A 339 -14.20 4.48 37.49
CA ASP A 339 -14.07 3.34 36.59
C ASP A 339 -12.62 3.20 36.05
N GLY A 340 -11.84 4.28 36.04
CA GLY A 340 -10.43 4.30 35.60
C GLY A 340 -9.48 3.85 36.70
N ARG A 341 -8.49 3.02 36.35
CA ARG A 341 -7.40 2.59 37.26
C ARG A 341 -6.22 3.55 37.30
N LEU A 342 -6.08 4.38 36.25
CA LEU A 342 -5.06 5.42 36.15
C LEU A 342 -5.78 6.72 35.76
N THR A 343 -5.52 7.78 36.51
CA THR A 343 -6.01 9.14 36.22
C THR A 343 -4.88 9.99 35.69
N GLY A 344 -5.10 10.66 34.57
CA GLY A 344 -4.13 11.54 33.89
C GLY A 344 -4.27 13.00 34.27
#